data_efa6d4274ef595770bc71ea440fdaa58
#
_entry.id   efa6d4274ef595770bc71ea440fdaa58
#
_cell.length_a   1.000
_cell.length_b   1.000
_cell.length_c   1.000
_cell.angle_alpha   90.00
_cell.angle_beta   90.00
_cell.angle_gamma   90.00
#
_symmetry.space_group_name_H-M   'P 1'
#
loop_
_entity.id
_entity.type
_entity.pdbx_description
1 polymer ?
#
loop_
_entity_poly.entity_id
_entity_poly.type
_entity_poly.pdbx_seq_one_letter_code
_entity_poly.pdbx_strand_id
1 'polypeptide(L)'
;MYKRQAQYRLPVKIFILNNQYMGMVRQWQELLHGGRYAESYTHSLPDFVKLAEAYHAVGIRCDKPADLDAAIKEMIDTPKAVIFDCVVDQAENCFPMIPSGRAHNEMILGDAAEKLEDAITEEGKMMV
;
A
#
# COMPACT_ATOMS: atom_id res chain seq x y z
N MET A 1 6.67 2.55 19.25
CA MET A 1 5.48 1.69 19.12
C MET A 1 5.80 0.23 19.42
N TYR A 2 6.63 -0.48 18.66
CA TYR A 2 6.92 -1.93 18.83
C TYR A 2 7.39 -2.36 20.22
N LYS A 3 8.11 -1.50 20.95
CA LYS A 3 8.61 -1.81 22.31
C LYS A 3 7.50 -2.18 23.30
N ARG A 4 6.39 -1.44 23.29
CA ARG A 4 5.27 -1.69 24.22
C ARG A 4 4.48 -2.93 23.81
N GLN A 5 4.24 -3.14 22.50
CA GLN A 5 3.58 -4.35 22.01
C GLN A 5 4.36 -5.61 22.43
N ALA A 6 5.69 -5.58 22.28
CA ALA A 6 6.55 -6.67 22.71
C ALA A 6 6.50 -6.89 24.24
N GLN A 7 6.60 -5.79 25.03
CA GLN A 7 6.56 -5.85 26.48
C GLN A 7 5.25 -6.45 27.02
N TYR A 8 4.12 -6.05 26.44
CA TYR A 8 2.79 -6.51 26.88
C TYR A 8 2.28 -7.73 26.12
N ARG A 9 3.10 -8.30 25.22
CA ARG A 9 2.76 -9.48 24.40
C ARG A 9 1.44 -9.32 23.65
N LEU A 10 1.18 -8.13 23.12
CA LEU A 10 -0.04 -7.84 22.38
C LEU A 10 0.01 -8.51 21.00
N PRO A 11 -1.05 -9.25 20.60
CA PRO A 11 -1.08 -9.98 19.33
C PRO A 11 -1.45 -9.05 18.15
N VAL A 12 -0.79 -7.89 18.05
CA VAL A 12 -1.04 -6.93 16.97
C VAL A 12 -0.51 -7.45 15.65
N LYS A 13 -1.21 -7.15 14.57
CA LYS A 13 -0.82 -7.47 13.19
C LYS A 13 -0.43 -6.19 12.49
N ILE A 14 0.78 -6.14 11.97
CA ILE A 14 1.31 -5.02 11.20
C ILE A 14 1.50 -5.52 9.78
N PHE A 15 0.66 -5.02 8.87
CA PHE A 15 0.72 -5.33 7.45
C PHE A 15 1.42 -4.19 6.71
N ILE A 16 2.55 -4.47 6.07
CA ILE A 16 3.33 -3.51 5.30
C ILE A 16 3.12 -3.79 3.82
N LEU A 17 2.53 -2.84 3.10
CA LEU A 17 2.50 -2.83 1.64
C LEU A 17 3.84 -2.25 1.15
N ASN A 18 4.79 -3.14 0.88
CA ASN A 18 6.16 -2.76 0.60
C ASN A 18 6.40 -2.59 -0.91
N ASN A 19 6.23 -1.37 -1.38
CA ASN A 19 6.57 -0.99 -2.76
C ASN A 19 7.97 -0.37 -2.89
N GLN A 20 8.76 -0.32 -1.82
CA GLN A 20 10.09 0.30 -1.76
C GLN A 20 10.12 1.80 -2.07
N TYR A 21 8.97 2.46 -2.06
CA TYR A 21 8.86 3.90 -2.30
C TYR A 21 8.12 4.61 -1.17
N MET A 22 8.38 5.88 -1.03
CA MET A 22 7.44 6.81 -0.41
C MET A 22 6.32 7.04 -1.42
N GLY A 23 5.33 6.13 -1.43
CA GLY A 23 4.37 5.97 -2.54
C GLY A 23 3.63 7.25 -2.92
N MET A 24 3.09 7.99 -1.95
CA MET A 24 2.38 9.24 -2.22
C MET A 24 3.32 10.32 -2.78
N VAL A 25 4.57 10.41 -2.31
CA VAL A 25 5.58 11.33 -2.84
C VAL A 25 5.87 10.99 -4.31
N ARG A 26 6.12 9.71 -4.60
CA ARG A 26 6.34 9.22 -5.96
C ARG A 26 5.15 9.55 -6.87
N GLN A 27 3.92 9.31 -6.42
CA GLN A 27 2.70 9.57 -7.18
C GLN A 27 2.58 11.04 -7.57
N TRP A 28 2.88 11.96 -6.66
CA TRP A 28 2.88 13.40 -6.96
C TRP A 28 3.97 13.77 -7.96
N GLN A 29 5.16 13.19 -7.83
CA GLN A 29 6.24 13.41 -8.78
C GLN A 29 5.85 12.92 -10.18
N GLU A 30 5.17 11.79 -10.28
CA GLU A 30 4.68 11.24 -11.53
C GLU A 30 3.58 12.11 -12.14
N LEU A 31 2.47 12.29 -11.43
CA LEU A 31 1.25 12.87 -11.98
C LEU A 31 1.29 14.40 -12.09
N LEU A 32 1.96 15.09 -11.16
CA LEU A 32 1.91 16.54 -11.03
C LEU A 32 3.23 17.24 -11.39
N HIS A 33 4.34 16.51 -11.42
CA HIS A 33 5.67 17.06 -11.65
C HIS A 33 6.39 16.44 -12.86
N GLY A 34 5.64 15.87 -13.81
CA GLY A 34 6.17 15.36 -15.08
C GLY A 34 7.18 14.21 -14.92
N GLY A 35 6.98 13.34 -13.93
CA GLY A 35 7.82 12.17 -13.70
C GLY A 35 9.22 12.50 -13.21
N ARG A 36 9.44 13.69 -12.65
CA ARG A 36 10.75 14.08 -12.08
C ARG A 36 10.90 13.51 -10.67
N TYR A 37 11.32 12.24 -10.62
CA TYR A 37 11.55 11.52 -9.37
C TYR A 37 12.81 12.01 -8.67
N ALA A 38 12.69 12.27 -7.36
CA ALA A 38 13.80 12.66 -6.50
C ALA A 38 13.56 12.13 -5.09
N GLU A 39 14.51 11.36 -4.57
CA GLU A 39 14.58 10.86 -3.18
C GLU A 39 13.31 10.14 -2.68
N SER A 40 12.46 9.64 -3.58
CA SER A 40 11.26 8.88 -3.22
C SER A 40 11.46 7.37 -3.15
N TYR A 41 12.55 6.86 -3.71
CA TYR A 41 12.93 5.46 -3.62
C TYR A 41 13.75 5.18 -2.34
N THR A 42 13.41 4.12 -1.64
CA THR A 42 14.06 3.74 -0.38
C THR A 42 15.06 2.60 -0.62
N HIS A 43 16.32 2.95 -0.85
CA HIS A 43 17.41 1.97 -1.08
C HIS A 43 17.71 1.09 0.12
N SER A 44 17.52 1.62 1.33
CA SER A 44 17.98 1.02 2.58
C SER A 44 16.81 0.68 3.50
N LEU A 45 15.84 -0.08 2.99
CA LEU A 45 14.79 -0.62 3.84
C LEU A 45 15.38 -1.65 4.82
N PRO A 46 14.90 -1.68 6.06
CA PRO A 46 15.26 -2.76 6.98
C PRO A 46 14.68 -4.09 6.49
N ASP A 47 15.33 -5.18 6.86
CA ASP A 47 14.74 -6.50 6.78
C ASP A 47 13.63 -6.59 7.86
N PHE A 48 12.36 -6.50 7.42
CA PHE A 48 11.22 -6.46 8.33
C PHE A 48 11.01 -7.78 9.07
N VAL A 49 11.46 -8.92 8.51
CA VAL A 49 11.42 -10.21 9.20
C VAL A 49 12.39 -10.19 10.37
N LYS A 50 13.64 -9.79 10.15
CA LYS A 50 14.63 -9.65 11.24
C LYS A 50 14.22 -8.58 12.25
N LEU A 51 13.56 -7.51 11.81
CA LEU A 51 13.03 -6.50 12.71
C LEU A 51 11.96 -7.10 13.63
N ALA A 52 11.06 -7.93 13.11
CA ALA A 52 10.06 -8.62 13.91
C ALA A 52 10.73 -9.54 14.94
N GLU A 53 11.69 -10.34 14.51
CA GLU A 53 12.46 -11.24 15.38
C GLU A 53 13.16 -10.49 16.51
N ALA A 54 13.77 -9.34 16.22
CA ALA A 54 14.42 -8.49 17.24
C ALA A 54 13.46 -8.00 18.33
N TYR A 55 12.15 -7.94 18.03
CA TYR A 55 11.09 -7.62 18.99
C TYR A 55 10.34 -8.86 19.50
N HIS A 56 10.86 -10.06 19.29
CA HIS A 56 10.21 -11.33 19.65
C HIS A 56 8.83 -11.54 19.03
N ALA A 57 8.55 -10.84 17.93
CA ALA A 57 7.39 -11.00 17.08
C ALA A 57 7.67 -12.01 15.97
N VAL A 58 6.63 -12.39 15.22
CA VAL A 58 6.77 -13.23 14.03
C VAL A 58 6.91 -12.33 12.80
N GLY A 59 7.91 -12.58 11.98
CA GLY A 59 8.10 -11.92 10.69
C GLY A 59 7.62 -12.84 9.57
N ILE A 60 6.78 -12.32 8.69
CA ILE A 60 6.33 -13.01 7.48
C ILE A 60 6.66 -12.12 6.28
N ARG A 61 7.18 -12.72 5.21
CA ARG A 61 7.38 -12.03 3.93
C ARG A 61 6.68 -12.79 2.83
N CYS A 62 5.95 -12.07 2.00
CA CYS A 62 5.29 -12.61 0.81
C CYS A 62 5.62 -11.73 -0.40
N ASP A 63 6.20 -12.34 -1.43
CA ASP A 63 6.57 -11.70 -2.70
C ASP A 63 5.92 -12.37 -3.92
N LYS A 64 5.04 -13.36 -3.68
CA LYS A 64 4.32 -14.07 -4.73
C LYS A 64 2.82 -14.04 -4.50
N PRO A 65 2.02 -13.61 -5.48
CA PRO A 65 0.57 -13.59 -5.34
C PRO A 65 -0.04 -14.96 -4.99
N ALA A 66 0.55 -16.05 -5.47
CA ALA A 66 0.05 -17.41 -5.20
C ALA A 66 0.12 -17.82 -3.71
N ASP A 67 1.04 -17.21 -2.95
CA ASP A 67 1.27 -17.53 -1.53
C ASP A 67 0.52 -16.56 -0.59
N LEU A 68 -0.11 -15.51 -1.14
CA LEU A 68 -0.67 -14.40 -0.37
C LEU A 68 -1.76 -14.84 0.61
N ASP A 69 -2.73 -15.62 0.15
CA ASP A 69 -3.86 -16.07 0.99
C ASP A 69 -3.38 -16.91 2.17
N ALA A 70 -2.41 -17.81 1.92
CA ALA A 70 -1.83 -18.64 2.97
C ALA A 70 -1.06 -17.81 3.99
N ALA A 71 -0.27 -16.83 3.53
CA ALA A 71 0.49 -15.93 4.38
C ALA A 71 -0.40 -15.00 5.22
N ILE A 72 -1.50 -14.50 4.65
CA ILE A 72 -2.49 -13.71 5.39
C ILE A 72 -3.16 -14.56 6.46
N LYS A 73 -3.52 -15.79 6.13
CA LYS A 73 -4.11 -16.71 7.10
C LYS A 73 -3.15 -17.02 8.24
N GLU A 74 -1.88 -17.30 7.95
CA GLU A 74 -0.83 -17.49 8.95
C GLU A 74 -0.69 -16.26 9.85
N MET A 75 -0.68 -15.06 9.28
CA MET A 75 -0.63 -13.81 10.05
C MET A 75 -1.79 -13.70 11.04
N ILE A 76 -3.02 -14.00 10.58
CA ILE A 76 -4.24 -13.88 11.41
C ILE A 76 -4.23 -14.92 12.52
N ASP A 77 -3.93 -16.17 12.19
CA ASP A 77 -3.99 -17.31 13.13
C ASP A 77 -2.86 -17.28 14.17
N THR A 78 -1.78 -16.56 13.91
CA THR A 78 -0.64 -16.46 14.83
C THR A 78 -1.02 -15.74 16.13
N PRO A 79 -0.89 -16.34 17.33
CA PRO A 79 -1.31 -15.73 18.58
C PRO A 79 -0.30 -14.71 19.15
N LYS A 80 0.64 -14.25 18.34
CA LYS A 80 1.69 -13.28 18.68
C LYS A 80 1.56 -12.03 17.83
N ALA A 81 2.34 -10.99 18.17
CA ALA A 81 2.57 -9.89 17.27
C ALA A 81 3.20 -10.38 15.96
N VAL A 82 2.74 -9.86 14.82
CA VAL A 82 3.28 -10.20 13.51
C VAL A 82 3.62 -8.92 12.76
N ILE A 83 4.77 -8.92 12.07
CA ILE A 83 5.08 -7.95 11.03
C ILE A 83 5.06 -8.72 9.70
N PHE A 84 4.12 -8.35 8.84
CA PHE A 84 3.96 -8.95 7.52
C PHE A 84 4.48 -7.99 6.45
N ASP A 85 5.56 -8.36 5.78
CA ASP A 85 6.16 -7.64 4.66
C ASP A 85 5.59 -8.18 3.35
N CYS A 86 4.53 -7.53 2.85
CA CYS A 86 3.91 -7.86 1.57
C CYS A 86 4.57 -7.02 0.47
N VAL A 87 5.36 -7.67 -0.37
CA VAL A 87 5.98 -7.01 -1.52
C VAL A 87 4.93 -6.79 -2.59
N VAL A 88 4.75 -5.52 -2.98
CA VAL A 88 3.76 -5.10 -3.96
C VAL A 88 4.41 -4.37 -5.13
N ASP A 89 3.65 -4.12 -6.19
CA ASP A 89 4.13 -3.37 -7.35
C ASP A 89 4.64 -1.99 -6.96
N GLN A 90 5.75 -1.57 -7.57
CA GLN A 90 6.43 -0.32 -7.27
C GLN A 90 5.78 0.90 -7.92
N ALA A 91 5.07 0.68 -9.03
CA ALA A 91 4.57 1.74 -9.89
C ALA A 91 3.09 2.08 -9.64
N GLU A 92 2.35 1.22 -8.93
CA GLU A 92 0.93 1.44 -8.66
C GLU A 92 0.68 2.74 -7.92
N ASN A 93 -0.28 3.52 -8.43
CA ASN A 93 -0.76 4.75 -7.84
C ASN A 93 -2.11 4.54 -7.13
N CYS A 94 -2.39 5.40 -6.14
CA CYS A 94 -3.66 5.38 -5.43
C CYS A 94 -4.69 6.25 -6.16
N PHE A 95 -5.76 5.65 -6.64
CA PHE A 95 -6.88 6.34 -7.28
C PHE A 95 -8.20 6.02 -6.55
N PRO A 96 -9.20 6.91 -6.57
CA PRO A 96 -9.17 8.25 -7.17
C PRO A 96 -8.31 9.24 -6.37
N MET A 97 -7.76 10.25 -7.04
CA MET A 97 -6.96 11.30 -6.42
C MET A 97 -7.49 12.68 -6.78
N ILE A 98 -7.70 13.54 -5.78
CA ILE A 98 -8.05 14.95 -5.99
C ILE A 98 -6.76 15.76 -5.89
N PRO A 99 -6.27 16.38 -7.00
CA PRO A 99 -5.10 17.24 -6.94
C PRO A 99 -5.34 18.45 -6.04
N SER A 100 -4.28 18.96 -5.43
CA SER A 100 -4.36 20.15 -4.60
C SER A 100 -4.98 21.33 -5.35
N GLY A 101 -5.97 21.99 -4.75
CA GLY A 101 -6.68 23.14 -5.34
C GLY A 101 -7.76 22.78 -6.36
N ARG A 102 -8.05 21.50 -6.58
CA ARG A 102 -9.11 21.02 -7.47
C ARG A 102 -10.38 20.65 -6.72
N ALA A 103 -11.50 20.69 -7.45
CA ALA A 103 -12.79 20.24 -6.93
C ALA A 103 -12.96 18.72 -7.05
N HIS A 104 -13.95 18.14 -6.35
CA HIS A 104 -14.20 16.69 -6.36
C HIS A 104 -14.55 16.13 -7.74
N ASN A 105 -15.20 16.93 -8.59
CA ASN A 105 -15.50 16.55 -9.97
C ASN A 105 -14.30 16.63 -10.92
N GLU A 106 -13.16 17.12 -10.44
CA GLU A 106 -11.89 17.18 -11.19
C GLU A 106 -10.89 16.12 -10.70
N MET A 107 -11.39 15.06 -10.01
CA MET A 107 -10.52 13.98 -9.52
C MET A 107 -9.91 13.18 -10.68
N ILE A 108 -8.68 12.72 -10.46
CA ILE A 108 -8.00 11.80 -11.36
C ILE A 108 -8.45 10.38 -10.99
N LEU A 109 -9.03 9.66 -11.93
CA LEU A 109 -9.60 8.32 -11.71
C LEU A 109 -8.64 7.18 -12.08
N GLY A 110 -7.52 7.49 -12.76
CA GLY A 110 -6.60 6.50 -13.28
C GLY A 110 -7.21 5.69 -14.42
N ASP A 111 -6.60 4.56 -14.76
CA ASP A 111 -7.05 3.67 -15.85
C ASP A 111 -8.44 3.04 -15.60
N ALA A 112 -8.94 3.13 -14.38
CA ALA A 112 -10.29 2.69 -14.05
C ALA A 112 -11.37 3.60 -14.66
N ALA A 113 -11.03 4.84 -15.04
CA ALA A 113 -11.96 5.79 -15.65
C ALA A 113 -12.43 5.31 -17.04
N GLU A 114 -11.54 4.80 -17.87
CA GLU A 114 -11.87 4.28 -19.19
C GLU A 114 -12.88 3.13 -19.13
N LYS A 115 -12.75 2.27 -18.10
CA LYS A 115 -13.69 1.16 -17.88
C LYS A 115 -15.03 1.60 -17.31
N LEU A 116 -15.08 2.73 -16.61
CA LEU A 116 -16.31 3.29 -16.05
C LEU A 116 -17.12 4.06 -17.08
N GLU A 117 -16.49 4.74 -18.04
CA GLU A 117 -17.20 5.43 -19.14
C GLU A 117 -18.00 4.45 -20.01
N ASP A 118 -17.47 3.23 -20.23
CA ASP A 118 -18.18 2.16 -20.94
C ASP A 118 -19.34 1.55 -20.13
N ALA A 119 -19.34 1.71 -18.80
CA ALA A 119 -20.35 1.18 -17.91
C ALA A 119 -21.47 2.18 -17.55
N ILE A 120 -21.29 3.47 -17.86
CA ILE A 120 -22.29 4.52 -17.59
C ILE A 120 -23.38 4.44 -18.65
N THR A 121 -24.62 4.16 -18.22
CA THR A 121 -25.79 4.18 -19.09
C THR A 121 -26.04 5.57 -19.66
N GLU A 122 -26.74 5.66 -20.79
CA GLU A 122 -27.10 6.95 -21.43
C GLU A 122 -27.89 7.86 -20.46
N GLU A 123 -28.69 7.27 -19.56
CA GLU A 123 -29.41 8.02 -18.50
C GLU A 123 -28.44 8.58 -17.46
N GLY A 124 -27.37 7.83 -17.12
CA GLY A 124 -26.32 8.30 -16.22
C GLY A 124 -25.49 9.46 -16.78
N LYS A 125 -25.28 9.49 -18.11
CA LYS A 125 -24.59 10.60 -18.79
C LYS A 125 -25.40 11.90 -18.82
N MET A 126 -26.72 11.82 -18.65
CA MET A 126 -27.59 13.02 -18.58
C MET A 126 -27.70 13.61 -17.19
N MET A 127 -27.13 12.96 -16.15
CA MET A 127 -27.16 13.42 -14.76
C MET A 127 -25.86 14.11 -14.30
N VAL A 128 -24.86 14.26 -15.16
CA VAL A 128 -23.57 14.89 -14.86
C VAL A 128 -23.42 16.25 -15.49
#